data_ade6da3b4e4880ee43053527cae0efe4
#
_entry.id   ade6da3b4e4880ee43053527cae0efe4
#
_cell.length_a   1.000
_cell.length_b   1.000
_cell.length_c   1.000
_cell.angle_alpha   90.00
_cell.angle_beta   90.00
_cell.angle_gamma   90.00
#
_symmetry.space_group_name_H-M   'P 1'
#
loop_
_entity.id
_entity.type
_entity.pdbx_description
1 polymer ?
#
loop_
_entity_poly.entity_id
_entity_poly.type
_entity_poly.pdbx_seq_one_letter_code
_entity_poly.pdbx_strand_id
1 'polypeptide(L)'
;MQVKNPVSRTGKFQLPKRTRYYQAMLDTDMLQKGQDYDELSPTYIIFFCLFDFFEDSQRIYTFKRRCMENMEIELADEAAIMFLNTLGTKGDVSPDIQSLFDYINNNTVTSNFTREVADTITEIKNDKKVRDSYMTYEMRIKDTLAEGEAKGRVEGKAEGIAEEKLRVAKLMLAKGSYSPQEIVEISGLSIDDIEKLKHDMHVEKQE
;
A
#
# COMPACT_ATOMS: atom_id res chain seq x y z
N MET A 1 -18.18 -10.66 -4.68
CA MET A 1 -16.76 -11.01 -4.70
C MET A 1 -15.99 -9.94 -5.46
N GLN A 2 -15.17 -9.14 -4.78
CA GLN A 2 -14.31 -8.17 -5.47
C GLN A 2 -12.93 -8.81 -5.73
N VAL A 3 -12.66 -9.16 -6.97
CA VAL A 3 -11.31 -9.55 -7.41
C VAL A 3 -10.55 -8.27 -7.75
N LYS A 4 -9.50 -7.94 -7.01
CA LYS A 4 -8.68 -6.74 -7.27
C LYS A 4 -7.37 -7.12 -7.93
N ASN A 5 -6.88 -6.22 -8.78
CA ASN A 5 -5.65 -6.36 -9.55
C ASN A 5 -4.45 -6.82 -8.70
N PRO A 6 -3.51 -7.55 -9.28
CA PRO A 6 -2.31 -8.01 -8.59
C PRO A 6 -1.59 -6.86 -7.92
N VAL A 7 -1.24 -7.04 -6.66
CA VAL A 7 -0.60 -5.99 -5.85
C VAL A 7 0.86 -5.89 -6.26
N SER A 8 1.28 -4.69 -6.62
CA SER A 8 2.70 -4.41 -6.86
C SER A 8 3.51 -4.42 -5.55
N ARG A 9 4.81 -4.69 -5.64
CA ARG A 9 5.73 -4.73 -4.49
C ARG A 9 5.74 -3.43 -3.68
N THR A 10 5.48 -2.29 -4.30
CA THR A 10 5.36 -0.96 -3.68
C THR A 10 4.16 -0.82 -2.74
N GLY A 11 3.10 -1.62 -2.93
CA GLY A 11 1.92 -1.64 -2.04
C GLY A 11 2.01 -2.64 -0.88
N LYS A 12 3.13 -3.35 -0.70
CA LYS A 12 3.31 -4.43 0.28
C LYS A 12 2.87 -4.02 1.69
N PHE A 13 3.36 -2.91 2.19
CA PHE A 13 3.09 -2.47 3.57
C PHE A 13 1.66 -2.00 3.84
N GLN A 14 0.86 -1.74 2.81
CA GLN A 14 -0.51 -1.25 2.95
C GLN A 14 -1.56 -2.37 2.92
N LEU A 15 -1.22 -3.56 2.43
CA LEU A 15 -2.16 -4.67 2.25
C LEU A 15 -2.95 -5.02 3.51
N PRO A 16 -2.32 -5.23 4.70
CA PRO A 16 -3.07 -5.58 5.90
C PRO A 16 -4.06 -4.49 6.35
N LYS A 17 -3.75 -3.22 6.11
CA LYS A 17 -4.69 -2.12 6.41
C LYS A 17 -5.81 -2.04 5.37
N ARG A 18 -5.51 -2.38 4.12
CA ARG A 18 -6.52 -2.43 3.04
C ARG A 18 -7.55 -3.53 3.27
N THR A 19 -7.16 -4.69 3.83
CA THR A 19 -8.14 -5.75 4.16
C THR A 19 -9.21 -5.23 5.10
N ARG A 20 -8.80 -4.53 6.16
CA ARG A 20 -9.72 -3.94 7.13
C ARG A 20 -10.64 -2.89 6.49
N TYR A 21 -10.11 -2.06 5.61
CA TYR A 21 -10.89 -1.05 4.90
C TYR A 21 -11.93 -1.69 3.96
N TYR A 22 -11.54 -2.73 3.21
CA TYR A 22 -12.47 -3.43 2.33
C TYR A 22 -13.54 -4.19 3.09
N GLN A 23 -13.20 -4.78 4.24
CA GLN A 23 -14.19 -5.41 5.11
C GLN A 23 -15.25 -4.40 5.55
N ALA A 24 -14.83 -3.25 6.07
CA ALA A 24 -15.75 -2.21 6.50
C ALA A 24 -16.66 -1.69 5.36
N MET A 25 -16.13 -1.57 4.13
CA MET A 25 -16.94 -1.19 2.97
C MET A 25 -17.99 -2.27 2.64
N LEU A 26 -17.59 -3.55 2.60
CA LEU A 26 -18.49 -4.65 2.31
C LEU A 26 -19.61 -4.74 3.36
N ASP A 27 -19.27 -4.65 4.64
CA ASP A 27 -20.23 -4.71 5.73
C ASP A 27 -21.23 -3.53 5.67
N THR A 28 -20.74 -2.34 5.33
CA THR A 28 -21.58 -1.13 5.17
C THR A 28 -22.53 -1.25 3.95
N ASP A 29 -22.04 -1.86 2.86
CA ASP A 29 -22.85 -2.04 1.65
C ASP A 29 -23.94 -3.12 1.82
N MET A 30 -23.66 -4.13 2.67
CA MET A 30 -24.59 -5.24 2.92
C MET A 30 -25.67 -4.91 3.94
N LEU A 31 -25.35 -4.10 4.97
CA LEU A 31 -26.27 -3.80 6.06
C LEU A 31 -26.86 -2.39 5.91
N GLN A 32 -28.14 -2.29 5.65
CA GLN A 32 -28.86 -1.03 5.60
C GLN A 32 -29.32 -0.59 7.00
N LYS A 33 -29.61 0.70 7.15
CA LYS A 33 -30.08 1.25 8.41
C LYS A 33 -31.36 0.57 8.87
N GLY A 34 -31.33 -0.07 10.04
CA GLY A 34 -32.48 -0.73 10.65
C GLY A 34 -32.56 -2.23 10.39
N GLN A 35 -31.58 -2.82 9.68
CA GLN A 35 -31.45 -4.26 9.55
C GLN A 35 -30.68 -4.87 10.74
N ASP A 36 -30.95 -6.14 11.04
CA ASP A 36 -30.25 -6.88 12.10
C ASP A 36 -28.89 -7.37 11.61
N TYR A 37 -27.92 -7.48 12.53
CA TYR A 37 -26.57 -7.96 12.21
C TYR A 37 -26.54 -9.41 11.74
N ASP A 38 -27.54 -10.22 12.06
CA ASP A 38 -27.70 -11.61 11.59
C ASP A 38 -27.96 -11.69 10.07
N GLU A 39 -28.29 -10.56 9.44
CA GLU A 39 -28.47 -10.48 7.98
C GLU A 39 -27.14 -10.30 7.21
N LEU A 40 -26.00 -10.10 7.94
CA LEU A 40 -24.70 -10.03 7.31
C LEU A 40 -24.31 -11.37 6.70
N SER A 41 -24.08 -11.37 5.42
CA SER A 41 -23.61 -12.57 4.71
C SER A 41 -22.12 -12.81 4.93
N PRO A 42 -21.64 -14.07 4.86
CA PRO A 42 -20.22 -14.39 4.93
C PRO A 42 -19.38 -13.60 3.93
N THR A 43 -18.26 -13.05 4.38
CA THR A 43 -17.37 -12.23 3.54
C THR A 43 -15.99 -12.85 3.34
N TYR A 44 -15.52 -12.79 2.10
CA TYR A 44 -14.20 -13.26 1.71
C TYR A 44 -13.44 -12.18 0.97
N ILE A 45 -12.31 -11.73 1.52
CA ILE A 45 -11.41 -10.81 0.85
C ILE A 45 -10.22 -11.61 0.32
N ILE A 46 -10.09 -11.70 -1.00
CA ILE A 46 -9.07 -12.51 -1.66
C ILE A 46 -8.10 -11.62 -2.41
N PHE A 47 -6.80 -11.75 -2.11
CA PHE A 47 -5.72 -11.11 -2.84
C PHE A 47 -4.91 -12.14 -3.60
N PHE A 48 -4.74 -11.92 -4.91
CA PHE A 48 -3.76 -12.63 -5.71
C PHE A 48 -2.43 -11.88 -5.64
N CYS A 49 -1.39 -12.53 -5.12
CA CYS A 49 -0.07 -11.97 -4.94
C CYS A 49 0.93 -12.61 -5.90
N LEU A 50 1.55 -11.79 -6.75
CA LEU A 50 2.66 -12.20 -7.64
C LEU A 50 4.02 -12.15 -6.92
N PHE A 51 4.01 -12.19 -5.60
CA PHE A 51 5.17 -12.24 -4.72
C PHE A 51 4.75 -12.81 -3.38
N ASP A 52 5.71 -13.40 -2.65
CA ASP A 52 5.45 -13.89 -1.31
C ASP A 52 5.39 -12.72 -0.31
N PHE A 53 4.19 -12.42 0.15
CA PHE A 53 3.96 -11.31 1.08
C PHE A 53 4.54 -11.61 2.47
N PHE A 54 4.38 -12.85 2.95
CA PHE A 54 4.75 -13.28 4.30
C PHE A 54 6.11 -13.97 4.37
N GLU A 55 6.75 -14.24 3.23
CA GLU A 55 8.10 -14.82 3.13
C GLU A 55 8.20 -16.26 3.73
N ASP A 56 7.08 -16.98 3.80
CA ASP A 56 7.02 -18.38 4.25
C ASP A 56 6.70 -19.37 3.11
N SER A 57 6.60 -18.92 1.88
CA SER A 57 6.38 -19.73 0.67
C SER A 57 5.08 -20.54 0.63
N GLN A 58 4.10 -20.26 1.49
CA GLN A 58 2.79 -20.90 1.39
C GLN A 58 2.06 -20.43 0.13
N ARG A 59 1.29 -21.33 -0.48
CA ARG A 59 0.43 -21.02 -1.62
C ARG A 59 -0.83 -20.26 -1.22
N ILE A 60 -1.35 -20.55 -0.03
CA ILE A 60 -2.54 -19.91 0.52
C ILE A 60 -2.27 -19.53 1.98
N TYR A 61 -2.54 -18.27 2.31
CA TYR A 61 -2.60 -17.79 3.68
C TYR A 61 -4.03 -17.37 3.97
N THR A 62 -4.65 -18.03 4.96
CA THR A 62 -6.01 -17.72 5.39
C THR A 62 -5.98 -17.12 6.79
N PHE A 63 -6.57 -15.95 6.94
CA PHE A 63 -6.68 -15.24 8.20
C PHE A 63 -8.13 -15.19 8.65
N LYS A 64 -8.35 -15.62 9.89
CA LYS A 64 -9.60 -15.53 10.64
C LYS A 64 -9.32 -14.99 12.03
N ARG A 65 -10.33 -14.43 12.68
CA ARG A 65 -10.19 -13.88 14.03
C ARG A 65 -10.24 -14.99 15.06
N ARG A 66 -9.24 -15.03 15.96
CA ARG A 66 -9.14 -16.01 17.04
C ARG A 66 -8.83 -15.35 18.36
N CYS A 67 -9.27 -16.02 19.45
CA CYS A 67 -8.96 -15.59 20.80
C CYS A 67 -7.46 -15.77 21.10
N MET A 68 -6.79 -14.72 21.56
CA MET A 68 -5.35 -14.78 21.86
C MET A 68 -5.04 -15.62 23.08
N GLU A 69 -5.98 -15.69 24.03
CA GLU A 69 -5.86 -16.49 25.25
C GLU A 69 -6.09 -17.99 25.00
N ASN A 70 -6.83 -18.32 23.92
CA ASN A 70 -7.03 -19.68 23.45
C ASN A 70 -7.22 -19.70 21.93
N MET A 71 -6.19 -20.10 21.21
CA MET A 71 -6.17 -20.09 19.74
C MET A 71 -7.11 -21.10 19.08
N GLU A 72 -7.71 -22.03 19.84
CA GLU A 72 -8.74 -22.94 19.31
C GLU A 72 -10.10 -22.27 19.17
N ILE A 73 -10.33 -21.17 19.89
CA ILE A 73 -11.59 -20.40 19.83
C ILE A 73 -11.52 -19.45 18.65
N GLU A 74 -12.35 -19.70 17.63
CA GLU A 74 -12.59 -18.81 16.51
C GLU A 74 -13.76 -17.87 16.84
N LEU A 75 -13.68 -16.60 16.44
CA LEU A 75 -14.75 -15.61 16.69
C LEU A 75 -16.04 -15.95 15.95
N ALA A 76 -15.93 -16.78 14.89
CA ALA A 76 -17.05 -17.23 14.05
C ALA A 76 -17.88 -16.08 13.44
N ASP A 77 -17.22 -14.99 13.09
CA ASP A 77 -17.83 -13.81 12.49
C ASP A 77 -18.03 -13.92 10.96
N GLU A 78 -17.84 -15.12 10.43
CA GLU A 78 -18.00 -15.49 9.01
C GLU A 78 -17.20 -14.61 8.03
N ALA A 79 -16.15 -13.92 8.53
CA ALA A 79 -15.25 -13.13 7.73
C ALA A 79 -13.89 -13.80 7.59
N ALA A 80 -13.40 -13.94 6.36
CA ALA A 80 -12.07 -14.49 6.09
C ALA A 80 -11.28 -13.62 5.10
N ILE A 81 -9.97 -13.55 5.33
CA ILE A 81 -9.04 -12.87 4.43
C ILE A 81 -8.08 -13.93 3.88
N MET A 82 -7.94 -13.97 2.56
CA MET A 82 -7.08 -14.95 1.89
C MET A 82 -6.05 -14.24 1.01
N PHE A 83 -4.80 -14.67 1.14
CA PHE A 83 -3.73 -14.27 0.24
C PHE A 83 -3.31 -15.51 -0.55
N LEU A 84 -3.52 -15.45 -1.85
CA LEU A 84 -3.15 -16.48 -2.80
C LEU A 84 -1.79 -16.10 -3.41
N ASN A 85 -0.73 -16.74 -2.94
CA ASN A 85 0.63 -16.55 -3.42
C ASN A 85 0.87 -17.44 -4.64
N THR A 86 0.82 -16.86 -5.84
CA THR A 86 0.96 -17.61 -7.08
C THR A 86 2.35 -18.20 -7.30
N LEU A 87 3.36 -17.73 -6.53
CA LEU A 87 4.73 -18.23 -6.55
C LEU A 87 5.04 -19.16 -5.36
N GLY A 88 4.05 -19.43 -4.51
CA GLY A 88 4.20 -20.30 -3.34
C GLY A 88 4.55 -21.75 -3.73
N THR A 89 5.33 -22.39 -2.88
CA THR A 89 5.79 -23.77 -3.09
C THR A 89 5.32 -24.73 -2.01
N LYS A 90 4.81 -24.21 -0.88
CA LYS A 90 4.32 -24.99 0.25
C LYS A 90 2.80 -25.04 0.28
N GLY A 91 2.27 -26.13 0.80
CA GLY A 91 0.84 -26.38 0.93
C GLY A 91 0.21 -26.89 -0.37
N ASP A 92 -0.82 -27.72 -0.21
CA ASP A 92 -1.55 -28.29 -1.34
C ASP A 92 -2.67 -27.36 -1.77
N VAL A 93 -2.90 -27.29 -3.08
CA VAL A 93 -4.01 -26.60 -3.69
C VAL A 93 -4.71 -27.52 -4.67
N SER A 94 -6.00 -27.27 -4.93
CA SER A 94 -6.71 -28.04 -5.95
C SER A 94 -6.07 -27.86 -7.34
N PRO A 95 -6.24 -28.81 -8.26
CA PRO A 95 -5.75 -28.67 -9.63
C PRO A 95 -6.26 -27.40 -10.33
N ASP A 96 -7.48 -26.97 -10.05
CA ASP A 96 -8.05 -25.74 -10.61
C ASP A 96 -7.35 -24.48 -10.08
N ILE A 97 -7.04 -24.44 -8.78
CA ILE A 97 -6.27 -23.34 -8.19
C ILE A 97 -4.84 -23.31 -8.75
N GLN A 98 -4.20 -24.48 -8.90
CA GLN A 98 -2.88 -24.54 -9.52
C GLN A 98 -2.93 -24.05 -10.98
N SER A 99 -3.90 -24.49 -11.76
CA SER A 99 -4.07 -24.04 -13.15
C SER A 99 -4.35 -22.54 -13.24
N LEU A 100 -5.05 -21.97 -12.25
CA LEU A 100 -5.26 -20.51 -12.17
C LEU A 100 -3.95 -19.77 -11.87
N PHE A 101 -3.10 -20.30 -10.99
CA PHE A 101 -1.78 -19.73 -10.73
C PHE A 101 -0.90 -19.74 -11.98
N ASP A 102 -0.89 -20.85 -12.71
CA ASP A 102 -0.17 -20.99 -13.97
C ASP A 102 -0.69 -20.00 -15.03
N TYR A 103 -2.01 -19.81 -15.09
CA TYR A 103 -2.62 -18.81 -15.97
C TYR A 103 -2.24 -17.39 -15.58
N ILE A 104 -2.29 -17.04 -14.30
CA ILE A 104 -1.92 -15.70 -13.80
C ILE A 104 -0.43 -15.40 -14.05
N ASN A 105 0.45 -16.37 -13.83
CA ASN A 105 1.89 -16.17 -13.95
C ASN A 105 2.38 -16.19 -15.40
N ASN A 106 1.82 -17.08 -16.22
CA ASN A 106 2.38 -17.41 -17.55
C ASN A 106 1.35 -17.29 -18.69
N ASN A 107 0.11 -16.91 -18.39
CA ASN A 107 -1.01 -16.90 -19.34
C ASN A 107 -1.26 -18.29 -20.00
N THR A 108 -0.99 -19.36 -19.24
CA THR A 108 -1.09 -20.75 -19.74
C THR A 108 -2.42 -21.36 -19.34
N VAL A 109 -3.24 -21.73 -20.32
CA VAL A 109 -4.53 -22.41 -20.11
C VAL A 109 -4.30 -23.91 -20.04
N THR A 110 -4.46 -24.52 -18.84
CA THR A 110 -4.20 -25.97 -18.62
C THR A 110 -5.44 -26.77 -18.20
N SER A 111 -6.54 -26.09 -17.87
CA SER A 111 -7.79 -26.75 -17.44
C SER A 111 -9.01 -26.14 -18.12
N ASN A 112 -10.16 -26.83 -18.07
CA ASN A 112 -11.43 -26.26 -18.52
C ASN A 112 -11.79 -25.01 -17.73
N PHE A 113 -11.53 -25.00 -16.43
CA PHE A 113 -11.75 -23.84 -15.57
C PHE A 113 -10.96 -22.61 -16.05
N THR A 114 -9.65 -22.75 -16.32
CA THR A 114 -8.84 -21.62 -16.83
C THR A 114 -9.20 -21.22 -18.24
N ARG A 115 -9.76 -22.14 -19.05
CA ARG A 115 -10.32 -21.78 -20.37
C ARG A 115 -11.54 -20.88 -20.22
N GLU A 116 -12.50 -21.25 -19.38
CA GLU A 116 -13.67 -20.42 -19.11
C GLU A 116 -13.29 -19.03 -18.56
N VAL A 117 -12.29 -18.98 -17.69
CA VAL A 117 -11.74 -17.70 -17.18
C VAL A 117 -11.14 -16.87 -18.32
N ALA A 118 -10.34 -17.48 -19.20
CA ALA A 118 -9.71 -16.79 -20.33
C ALA A 118 -10.74 -16.28 -21.35
N ASP A 119 -11.76 -17.09 -21.64
CA ASP A 119 -12.86 -16.72 -22.52
C ASP A 119 -13.66 -15.54 -21.96
N THR A 120 -14.04 -15.61 -20.68
CA THR A 120 -14.70 -14.52 -19.96
C THR A 120 -13.89 -13.23 -19.95
N ILE A 121 -12.56 -13.33 -19.69
CA ILE A 121 -11.67 -12.17 -19.75
C ILE A 121 -11.65 -11.56 -21.16
N THR A 122 -11.68 -12.42 -22.20
CA THR A 122 -11.68 -11.98 -23.59
C THR A 122 -13.01 -11.27 -23.94
N GLU A 123 -14.13 -11.79 -23.49
CA GLU A 123 -15.43 -11.16 -23.66
C GLU A 123 -15.49 -9.78 -22.97
N ILE A 124 -15.02 -9.71 -21.69
CA ILE A 124 -14.95 -8.47 -20.94
C ILE A 124 -14.05 -7.43 -21.64
N LYS A 125 -12.89 -7.85 -22.15
CA LYS A 125 -11.99 -6.96 -22.88
C LYS A 125 -12.60 -6.44 -24.19
N ASN A 126 -13.49 -7.19 -24.80
CA ASN A 126 -14.18 -6.81 -26.02
C ASN A 126 -15.41 -5.95 -25.77
N ASP A 127 -15.96 -5.94 -24.54
CA ASP A 127 -17.07 -5.05 -24.16
C ASP A 127 -16.59 -3.60 -24.13
N LYS A 128 -17.17 -2.78 -25.03
CA LYS A 128 -16.81 -1.36 -25.16
C LYS A 128 -17.05 -0.59 -23.87
N LYS A 129 -18.15 -0.85 -23.15
CA LYS A 129 -18.48 -0.13 -21.91
C LYS A 129 -17.49 -0.43 -20.81
N VAL A 130 -17.11 -1.69 -20.68
CA VAL A 130 -16.11 -2.12 -19.67
C VAL A 130 -14.73 -1.56 -20.03
N ARG A 131 -14.35 -1.60 -21.29
CA ARG A 131 -13.09 -1.03 -21.77
C ARG A 131 -13.02 0.48 -21.54
N ASP A 132 -14.08 1.23 -21.86
CA ASP A 132 -14.13 2.68 -21.66
C ASP A 132 -14.08 3.03 -20.16
N SER A 133 -14.77 2.26 -19.31
CA SER A 133 -14.70 2.37 -17.85
C SER A 133 -13.32 2.08 -17.31
N TYR A 134 -12.64 1.05 -17.81
CA TYR A 134 -11.28 0.69 -17.42
C TYR A 134 -10.25 1.77 -17.85
N MET A 135 -10.35 2.28 -19.07
CA MET A 135 -9.51 3.39 -19.54
C MET A 135 -9.66 4.64 -18.70
N THR A 136 -10.91 4.99 -18.31
CA THR A 136 -11.18 6.12 -17.42
C THR A 136 -10.54 5.90 -16.04
N TYR A 137 -10.57 4.69 -15.51
CA TYR A 137 -9.92 4.32 -14.25
C TYR A 137 -8.39 4.40 -14.33
N GLU A 138 -7.80 3.87 -15.40
CA GLU A 138 -6.35 3.98 -15.63
C GLU A 138 -5.88 5.43 -15.80
N MET A 139 -6.64 6.26 -16.49
CA MET A 139 -6.33 7.69 -16.60
C MET A 139 -6.34 8.37 -15.23
N ARG A 140 -7.37 8.12 -14.40
CA ARG A 140 -7.42 8.66 -13.02
C ARG A 140 -6.23 8.22 -12.18
N ILE A 141 -5.80 6.96 -12.28
CA ILE A 141 -4.62 6.48 -11.57
C ILE A 141 -3.35 7.20 -12.04
N LYS A 142 -3.18 7.37 -13.36
CA LYS A 142 -2.03 8.09 -13.91
C LYS A 142 -2.00 9.54 -13.47
N ASP A 143 -3.14 10.21 -13.49
CA ASP A 143 -3.27 11.60 -13.04
C ASP A 143 -2.92 11.71 -11.55
N THR A 144 -3.48 10.85 -10.69
CA THR A 144 -3.18 10.83 -9.25
C THR A 144 -1.71 10.52 -8.97
N LEU A 145 -1.07 9.63 -9.73
CA LEU A 145 0.36 9.33 -9.63
C LEU A 145 1.21 10.54 -10.03
N ALA A 146 0.88 11.17 -11.18
CA ALA A 146 1.59 12.35 -11.65
C ALA A 146 1.48 13.54 -10.68
N GLU A 147 0.29 13.75 -10.10
CA GLU A 147 0.07 14.74 -9.05
C GLU A 147 0.91 14.43 -7.78
N GLY A 148 0.92 13.18 -7.35
CA GLY A 148 1.71 12.71 -6.21
C GLY A 148 3.21 12.88 -6.42
N GLU A 149 3.72 12.54 -7.60
CA GLU A 149 5.13 12.73 -7.97
C GLU A 149 5.51 14.22 -8.04
N ALA A 150 4.64 15.04 -8.64
CA ALA A 150 4.86 16.49 -8.72
C ALA A 150 4.90 17.12 -7.33
N LYS A 151 3.96 16.74 -6.45
CA LYS A 151 3.91 17.23 -5.07
C LYS A 151 5.14 16.77 -4.27
N GLY A 152 5.48 15.50 -4.31
CA GLY A 152 6.67 14.95 -3.62
C GLY A 152 7.97 15.59 -4.10
N ARG A 153 8.08 15.92 -5.40
CA ARG A 153 9.25 16.64 -5.94
C ARG A 153 9.34 18.07 -5.42
N VAL A 154 8.22 18.76 -5.29
CA VAL A 154 8.20 20.14 -4.74
C VAL A 154 8.55 20.13 -3.25
N GLU A 155 7.92 19.24 -2.48
CA GLU A 155 8.18 19.08 -1.06
C GLU A 155 9.62 18.67 -0.79
N GLY A 156 10.14 17.64 -1.45
CA GLY A 156 11.53 17.20 -1.29
C GLY A 156 12.56 18.25 -1.71
N LYS A 157 12.26 19.07 -2.73
CA LYS A 157 13.12 20.20 -3.09
C LYS A 157 13.12 21.29 -2.02
N ALA A 158 11.95 21.59 -1.44
CA ALA A 158 11.83 22.60 -0.37
C ALA A 158 12.56 22.14 0.90
N GLU A 159 12.38 20.87 1.28
CA GLU A 159 13.07 20.25 2.42
C GLU A 159 14.60 20.27 2.21
N GLY A 160 15.08 19.82 1.04
CA GLY A 160 16.51 19.83 0.73
C GLY A 160 17.13 21.22 0.76
N ILE A 161 16.41 22.25 0.30
CA ILE A 161 16.86 23.65 0.40
C ILE A 161 16.92 24.09 1.88
N ALA A 162 15.92 23.74 2.67
CA ALA A 162 15.88 24.09 4.09
C ALA A 162 17.02 23.41 4.88
N GLU A 163 17.25 22.12 4.64
CA GLU A 163 18.36 21.39 5.22
C GLU A 163 19.74 21.97 4.86
N GLU A 164 19.93 22.33 3.58
CA GLU A 164 21.18 22.93 3.13
C GLU A 164 21.42 24.30 3.75
N LYS A 165 20.41 25.16 3.88
CA LYS A 165 20.49 26.43 4.60
C LYS A 165 20.95 26.24 6.05
N LEU A 166 20.33 25.30 6.75
CA LEU A 166 20.69 24.96 8.12
C LEU A 166 22.13 24.41 8.21
N ARG A 167 22.54 23.55 7.28
CA ARG A 167 23.88 22.98 7.22
C ARG A 167 24.94 24.09 7.03
N VAL A 168 24.70 25.02 6.11
CA VAL A 168 25.62 26.12 5.85
C VAL A 168 25.73 27.02 7.07
N ALA A 169 24.60 27.38 7.70
CA ALA A 169 24.60 28.23 8.91
C ALA A 169 25.36 27.57 10.08
N LYS A 170 25.15 26.28 10.32
CA LYS A 170 25.86 25.51 11.34
C LYS A 170 27.38 25.50 11.11
N LEU A 171 27.81 25.30 9.88
CA LEU A 171 29.24 25.32 9.52
C LEU A 171 29.86 26.70 9.75
N MET A 172 29.16 27.78 9.41
CA MET A 172 29.67 29.14 9.61
C MET A 172 29.74 29.51 11.10
N LEU A 173 28.70 29.13 11.89
CA LEU A 173 28.73 29.29 13.35
C LEU A 173 29.83 28.52 14.01
N ALA A 174 30.10 27.28 13.56
CA ALA A 174 31.18 26.46 14.09
C ALA A 174 32.59 27.04 13.85
N LYS A 175 32.79 27.74 12.71
CA LYS A 175 34.06 28.43 12.41
C LYS A 175 34.29 29.68 13.26
N GLY A 176 33.23 30.34 13.74
CA GLY A 176 33.32 31.49 14.63
C GLY A 176 33.92 32.76 14.03
N SER A 177 34.18 32.81 12.73
CA SER A 177 34.79 33.91 12.02
C SER A 177 33.82 34.82 11.26
N TYR A 178 32.51 34.50 11.31
CA TYR A 178 31.47 35.22 10.59
C TYR A 178 30.54 35.97 11.55
N SER A 179 30.15 37.20 11.19
CA SER A 179 29.10 37.91 11.91
C SER A 179 27.71 37.31 11.65
N PRO A 180 26.75 37.48 12.55
CA PRO A 180 25.36 37.00 12.31
C PRO A 180 24.76 37.50 11.00
N GLN A 181 25.06 38.74 10.59
CA GLN A 181 24.59 39.34 9.34
C GLN A 181 25.17 38.62 8.11
N GLU A 182 26.45 38.29 8.11
CA GLU A 182 27.07 37.51 7.03
C GLU A 182 26.48 36.10 6.94
N ILE A 183 26.16 35.47 8.08
CA ILE A 183 25.52 34.16 8.08
C ILE A 183 24.09 34.24 7.49
N VAL A 184 23.33 35.29 7.81
CA VAL A 184 22.00 35.55 7.20
C VAL A 184 22.12 35.64 5.69
N GLU A 185 23.06 36.46 5.20
CA GLU A 185 23.24 36.74 3.77
C GLU A 185 23.62 35.49 2.98
N ILE A 186 24.49 34.65 3.54
CA ILE A 186 25.03 33.47 2.86
C ILE A 186 24.09 32.27 2.98
N SER A 187 23.51 32.04 4.17
CA SER A 187 22.64 30.87 4.39
C SER A 187 21.21 31.09 3.91
N GLY A 188 20.75 32.35 3.86
CA GLY A 188 19.36 32.71 3.57
C GLY A 188 18.38 32.28 4.67
N LEU A 189 18.85 32.13 5.92
CA LEU A 189 18.03 31.98 7.12
C LEU A 189 17.72 33.34 7.72
N SER A 190 16.69 33.42 8.57
CA SER A 190 16.41 34.64 9.33
C SER A 190 17.42 34.84 10.48
N ILE A 191 17.54 36.04 10.95
CA ILE A 191 18.42 36.35 12.11
C ILE A 191 17.98 35.61 13.36
N ASP A 192 16.66 35.46 13.57
CA ASP A 192 16.07 34.75 14.71
C ASP A 192 16.41 33.26 14.65
N ASP A 193 16.43 32.64 13.45
CA ASP A 193 16.80 31.25 13.28
C ASP A 193 18.28 31.02 13.56
N ILE A 194 19.15 31.96 13.20
CA ILE A 194 20.58 31.91 13.47
C ILE A 194 20.85 32.04 14.98
N GLU A 195 20.14 32.94 15.68
CA GLU A 195 20.27 33.09 17.12
C GLU A 195 19.82 31.83 17.88
N LYS A 196 18.71 31.22 17.47
CA LYS A 196 18.25 29.91 18.00
C LYS A 196 19.30 28.82 17.76
N LEU A 197 19.78 28.68 16.52
CA LEU A 197 20.80 27.70 16.17
C LEU A 197 22.08 27.87 16.99
N LYS A 198 22.50 29.11 17.24
CA LYS A 198 23.67 29.45 18.08
C LYS A 198 23.45 29.03 19.52
N HIS A 199 22.25 29.26 20.04
CA HIS A 199 21.87 28.85 21.40
C HIS A 199 21.93 27.33 21.53
N ASP A 200 21.28 26.60 20.59
CA ASP A 200 21.21 25.14 20.59
C ASP A 200 22.60 24.50 20.50
N MET A 201 23.46 25.01 19.64
CA MET A 201 24.85 24.56 19.52
C MET A 201 25.73 24.85 20.75
N HIS A 202 25.35 25.81 21.62
CA HIS A 202 26.04 26.08 22.87
C HIS A 202 25.59 25.13 23.98
N VAL A 203 24.33 24.72 23.99
CA VAL A 203 23.78 23.74 24.93
C VAL A 203 24.39 22.36 24.70
N GLU A 204 24.43 21.91 23.43
CA GLU A 204 25.03 20.62 23.04
C GLU A 204 26.53 20.46 23.37
N LYS A 205 27.26 21.56 23.62
CA LYS A 205 28.69 21.52 23.98
C LYS A 205 28.95 21.49 25.50
N GLN A 206 27.88 21.61 26.31
CA GLN A 206 27.97 21.61 27.77
C GLN A 206 27.46 20.32 28.42
N GLU A 207 26.92 19.39 27.62
CA GLU A 207 26.64 18.00 28.02
C GLU A 207 27.79 17.07 27.57
#